data_024f5199df25a8e04314fc8f33967111
#
_entry.id   024f5199df25a8e04314fc8f33967111
#
_cell.length_a   1.000
_cell.length_b   1.000
_cell.length_c   1.000
_cell.angle_alpha   90.00
_cell.angle_beta   90.00
_cell.angle_gamma   90.00
#
_symmetry.space_group_name_H-M   'P 1'
#
loop_
_entity.id
_entity.type
_entity.pdbx_description
1 polymer ?
#
loop_
_entity_poly.entity_id
_entity_poly.type
_entity_poly.pdbx_seq_one_letter_code
_entity_poly.pdbx_strand_id
1 'polypeptide(L)'
;MEEINQKLIELNNGSNTIIEQIPELTYIGDPVLRLRAREVSLEEGLSVGKRLIETLLAYRSITGLGVGLAAPQIGISARVFVTHKEDVSKIFINPKLVEVSHEENIYKENCLSSSHVWCDVKRPKSITLSYTNESGEAVTEKYDTFWARLIQHFVHITKLKRYVIGVKCS
;
A
#
# COMPACT_ATOMS: atom_id res chain seq x y z
N MET A 1 19.99 -16.64 -17.90
CA MET A 1 18.73 -17.37 -17.68
C MET A 1 18.73 -18.14 -16.36
N GLU A 2 19.81 -18.82 -16.00
CA GLU A 2 19.93 -19.56 -14.72
C GLU A 2 19.82 -18.64 -13.49
N GLU A 3 20.48 -17.50 -13.51
CA GLU A 3 20.47 -16.51 -12.42
C GLU A 3 19.08 -15.88 -12.18
N ILE A 4 18.29 -15.70 -13.24
CA ILE A 4 16.90 -15.23 -13.16
C ILE A 4 16.00 -16.32 -12.58
N ASN A 5 16.20 -17.59 -12.99
CA ASN A 5 15.44 -18.71 -12.46
C ASN A 5 15.75 -18.96 -10.97
N GLN A 6 17.01 -18.81 -10.57
CA GLN A 6 17.44 -18.98 -9.19
C GLN A 6 16.82 -17.89 -8.29
N LYS A 7 16.81 -16.66 -8.75
CA LYS A 7 16.19 -15.53 -8.06
C LYS A 7 14.65 -15.65 -7.96
N LEU A 8 14.00 -16.22 -8.99
CA LEU A 8 12.56 -16.54 -8.95
C LEU A 8 12.24 -17.68 -7.98
N ILE A 9 13.11 -18.69 -7.87
CA ILE A 9 12.96 -19.79 -6.90
C ILE A 9 13.17 -19.27 -5.47
N GLU A 10 14.15 -18.41 -5.24
CA GLU A 10 14.39 -17.77 -3.95
C GLU A 10 13.20 -16.87 -3.53
N LEU A 11 12.65 -16.10 -4.46
CA LEU A 11 11.45 -15.29 -4.25
C LEU A 11 10.21 -16.17 -3.95
N ASN A 12 10.06 -17.30 -4.63
CA ASN A 12 8.95 -18.22 -4.42
C ASN A 12 9.06 -18.95 -3.05
N ASN A 13 10.26 -19.35 -2.66
CA ASN A 13 10.54 -19.92 -1.34
C ASN A 13 10.35 -18.88 -0.24
N GLY A 14 10.78 -17.62 -0.49
CA GLY A 14 10.56 -16.51 0.42
C GLY A 14 9.08 -16.18 0.62
N SER A 15 8.23 -16.35 -0.40
CA SER A 15 6.79 -16.08 -0.28
C SER A 15 6.08 -17.05 0.67
N ASN A 16 6.41 -18.32 0.63
CA ASN A 16 5.86 -19.30 1.57
C ASN A 16 6.28 -18.96 3.01
N THR A 17 7.53 -18.57 3.20
CA THR A 17 8.04 -18.13 4.50
C THR A 17 7.32 -16.86 5.00
N ILE A 18 7.03 -15.90 4.13
CA ILE A 18 6.29 -14.70 4.49
C ILE A 18 4.85 -15.02 4.91
N ILE A 19 4.16 -15.88 4.15
CA ILE A 19 2.78 -16.31 4.46
C ILE A 19 2.75 -17.00 5.83
N GLU A 20 3.73 -17.83 6.14
CA GLU A 20 3.82 -18.55 7.41
C GLU A 20 4.17 -17.64 8.60
N GLN A 21 5.07 -16.67 8.39
CA GLN A 21 5.57 -15.79 9.45
C GLN A 21 4.69 -14.55 9.68
N ILE A 22 3.92 -14.12 8.68
CA ILE A 22 3.01 -12.98 8.78
C ILE A 22 1.62 -13.39 8.26
N PRO A 23 0.91 -14.26 9.00
CA PRO A 23 -0.35 -14.84 8.55
C PRO A 23 -1.50 -13.82 8.44
N GLU A 24 -1.34 -12.62 8.97
CA GLU A 24 -2.33 -11.55 8.87
C GLU A 24 -2.31 -10.82 7.52
N LEU A 25 -1.27 -10.99 6.68
CA LEU A 25 -1.25 -10.42 5.34
C LEU A 25 -2.31 -11.08 4.46
N THR A 26 -3.09 -10.26 3.78
CA THR A 26 -4.11 -10.70 2.83
C THR A 26 -3.59 -10.64 1.40
N TYR A 27 -3.98 -11.62 0.61
CA TYR A 27 -3.55 -11.78 -0.78
C TYR A 27 -4.70 -11.66 -1.77
N ILE A 28 -4.38 -11.48 -3.04
CA ILE A 28 -5.37 -11.42 -4.13
C ILE A 28 -6.30 -12.64 -4.04
N GLY A 29 -7.59 -12.37 -4.01
CA GLY A 29 -8.65 -13.38 -3.80
C GLY A 29 -9.40 -13.15 -2.49
N ASP A 30 -8.75 -12.58 -1.48
CA ASP A 30 -9.42 -12.26 -0.22
C ASP A 30 -10.55 -11.24 -0.43
N PRO A 31 -11.75 -11.51 0.10
CA PRO A 31 -12.91 -10.62 -0.05
C PRO A 31 -12.66 -9.20 0.50
N VAL A 32 -11.87 -9.03 1.58
CA VAL A 32 -11.60 -7.73 2.19
C VAL A 32 -10.94 -6.76 1.22
N LEU A 33 -10.08 -7.26 0.32
CA LEU A 33 -9.43 -6.46 -0.72
C LEU A 33 -10.40 -5.96 -1.79
N ARG A 34 -11.64 -6.46 -1.82
CA ARG A 34 -12.71 -6.05 -2.72
C ARG A 34 -13.74 -5.14 -2.06
N LEU A 35 -13.64 -4.92 -0.76
CA LEU A 35 -14.55 -4.03 -0.03
C LEU A 35 -14.07 -2.58 -0.08
N ARG A 36 -15.02 -1.66 -0.12
CA ARG A 36 -14.72 -0.26 0.12
C ARG A 36 -14.46 -0.06 1.62
N ALA A 37 -13.24 0.25 1.98
CA ALA A 37 -12.88 0.51 3.37
C ALA A 37 -13.67 1.71 3.94
N ARG A 38 -14.14 1.56 5.16
CA ARG A 38 -14.90 2.59 5.87
C ARG A 38 -14.00 3.67 6.47
N GLU A 39 -14.56 4.84 6.70
CA GLU A 39 -13.92 5.85 7.54
C GLU A 39 -13.94 5.39 9.01
N VAL A 40 -12.95 5.83 9.76
CA VAL A 40 -12.73 5.45 11.15
C VAL A 40 -12.53 6.67 12.04
N SER A 41 -12.76 6.52 13.35
CA SER A 41 -12.39 7.53 14.34
C SER A 41 -10.87 7.69 14.42
N LEU A 42 -10.40 8.76 15.07
CA LEU A 42 -8.98 8.96 15.34
C LEU A 42 -8.40 7.78 16.15
N GLU A 43 -9.07 7.41 17.24
CA GLU A 43 -8.64 6.32 18.13
C GLU A 43 -8.49 4.99 17.37
N GLU A 44 -9.50 4.62 16.60
CA GLU A 44 -9.44 3.41 15.75
C GLU A 44 -8.35 3.52 14.69
N GLY A 45 -8.22 4.70 14.06
CA GLY A 45 -7.21 4.97 13.05
C GLY A 45 -5.78 4.82 13.59
N LEU A 46 -5.52 5.29 14.80
CA LEU A 46 -4.24 5.13 15.49
C LEU A 46 -3.96 3.67 15.86
N SER A 47 -4.96 2.96 16.37
CA SER A 47 -4.85 1.54 16.70
C SER A 47 -4.50 0.70 15.45
N VAL A 48 -5.23 0.92 14.36
CA VAL A 48 -4.98 0.24 13.08
C VAL A 48 -3.61 0.65 12.51
N GLY A 49 -3.26 1.93 12.57
CA GLY A 49 -1.98 2.45 12.10
C GLY A 49 -0.79 1.82 12.82
N LYS A 50 -0.88 1.67 14.15
CA LYS A 50 0.16 1.00 14.95
C LYS A 50 0.35 -0.45 14.49
N ARG A 51 -0.74 -1.20 14.34
CA ARG A 51 -0.69 -2.58 13.85
C ARG A 51 -0.10 -2.68 12.45
N LEU A 52 -0.44 -1.74 11.55
CA LEU A 52 0.15 -1.67 10.21
C LEU A 52 1.66 -1.44 10.24
N ILE A 53 2.15 -0.57 11.15
CA ILE A 53 3.58 -0.32 11.31
C ILE A 53 4.29 -1.59 11.79
N GLU A 54 3.76 -2.26 12.81
CA GLU A 54 4.30 -3.51 13.35
C GLU A 54 4.40 -4.58 12.25
N THR A 55 3.33 -4.80 11.48
CA THR A 55 3.30 -5.75 10.36
C THR A 55 4.29 -5.37 9.26
N LEU A 56 4.37 -4.09 8.90
CA LEU A 56 5.29 -3.59 7.88
C LEU A 56 6.75 -3.80 8.31
N LEU A 57 7.09 -3.51 9.56
CA LEU A 57 8.43 -3.71 10.10
C LEU A 57 8.81 -5.20 10.15
N ALA A 58 7.87 -6.07 10.56
CA ALA A 58 8.06 -7.51 10.49
C ALA A 58 8.32 -7.99 9.05
N TYR A 59 7.54 -7.50 8.07
CA TYR A 59 7.77 -7.78 6.65
C TYR A 59 9.15 -7.31 6.18
N ARG A 60 9.54 -6.11 6.58
CA ARG A 60 10.86 -5.54 6.24
C ARG A 60 12.02 -6.34 6.83
N SER A 61 11.87 -6.85 8.05
CA SER A 61 12.93 -7.66 8.70
C SER A 61 13.20 -8.97 7.95
N ILE A 62 12.18 -9.52 7.28
CA ILE A 62 12.28 -10.76 6.50
C ILE A 62 12.79 -10.49 5.08
N THR A 63 12.28 -9.44 4.43
CA THR A 63 12.45 -9.21 2.99
C THR A 63 13.43 -8.11 2.63
N GLY A 64 13.73 -7.21 3.56
CA GLY A 64 14.45 -5.96 3.29
C GLY A 64 13.64 -4.94 2.49
N LEU A 65 12.37 -5.24 2.16
CA LEU A 65 11.51 -4.45 1.27
C LEU A 65 10.28 -3.94 2.00
N GLY A 66 9.51 -3.05 1.33
CA GLY A 66 8.26 -2.50 1.83
C GLY A 66 8.42 -1.06 2.32
N VAL A 67 7.65 -0.16 1.72
CA VAL A 67 7.65 1.28 2.03
C VAL A 67 6.31 1.75 2.59
N GLY A 68 5.33 0.86 2.65
CA GLY A 68 4.02 1.15 3.23
C GLY A 68 3.07 -0.05 3.18
N LEU A 69 1.97 0.08 3.91
CA LEU A 69 0.94 -0.95 4.05
C LEU A 69 -0.41 -0.29 4.33
N ALA A 70 -1.48 -0.85 3.77
CA ALA A 70 -2.85 -0.37 3.97
C ALA A 70 -3.70 -1.37 4.76
N ALA A 71 -4.67 -0.90 5.54
CA ALA A 71 -5.48 -1.72 6.42
C ALA A 71 -6.16 -2.93 5.74
N PRO A 72 -6.69 -2.84 4.51
CA PRO A 72 -7.20 -4.03 3.83
C PRO A 72 -6.16 -5.12 3.59
N GLN A 73 -4.87 -4.77 3.51
CA GLN A 73 -3.79 -5.74 3.33
C GLN A 73 -3.47 -6.56 4.59
N ILE A 74 -4.08 -6.22 5.72
CA ILE A 74 -4.07 -7.01 6.97
C ILE A 74 -5.49 -7.38 7.43
N GLY A 75 -6.42 -7.53 6.50
CA GLY A 75 -7.78 -7.99 6.78
C GLY A 75 -8.72 -6.95 7.41
N ILE A 76 -8.31 -5.69 7.53
CA ILE A 76 -9.10 -4.65 8.21
C ILE A 76 -9.73 -3.70 7.18
N SER A 77 -11.08 -3.62 7.16
CA SER A 77 -11.82 -2.71 6.27
C SER A 77 -11.86 -1.28 6.83
N ALA A 78 -10.69 -0.63 6.92
CA ALA A 78 -10.52 0.74 7.42
C ALA A 78 -9.75 1.59 6.41
N ARG A 79 -10.10 2.89 6.29
CA ARG A 79 -9.35 3.87 5.49
C ARG A 79 -8.14 4.36 6.26
N VAL A 80 -7.17 3.48 6.42
CA VAL A 80 -5.88 3.78 7.04
C VAL A 80 -4.80 3.14 6.20
N PHE A 81 -3.71 3.86 6.00
CA PHE A 81 -2.46 3.29 5.51
C PHE A 81 -1.28 3.94 6.23
N VAL A 82 -0.14 3.28 6.18
CA VAL A 82 1.11 3.79 6.72
C VAL A 82 2.19 3.79 5.66
N THR A 83 3.16 4.67 5.84
CA THR A 83 4.43 4.66 5.11
C THR A 83 5.58 4.56 6.09
N HIS A 84 6.70 3.98 5.64
CA HIS A 84 7.93 3.89 6.44
C HIS A 84 9.14 4.15 5.54
N LYS A 85 9.91 5.16 5.89
CA LYS A 85 11.14 5.55 5.20
C LYS A 85 12.13 6.16 6.18
N GLU A 86 13.42 5.78 6.07
CA GLU A 86 14.50 6.33 6.90
C GLU A 86 14.17 6.29 8.40
N ASP A 87 13.64 5.14 8.86
CA ASP A 87 13.22 4.87 10.24
C ASP A 87 12.06 5.75 10.76
N VAL A 88 11.40 6.49 9.88
CA VAL A 88 10.22 7.29 10.21
C VAL A 88 8.97 6.64 9.62
N SER A 89 8.01 6.36 10.50
CA SER A 89 6.67 5.90 10.09
C SER A 89 5.68 7.06 10.15
N LYS A 90 4.74 7.11 9.20
CA LYS A 90 3.65 8.09 9.15
C LYS A 90 2.32 7.37 8.94
N ILE A 91 1.29 7.73 9.71
CA ILE A 91 -0.05 7.17 9.63
C ILE A 91 -0.95 8.17 8.88
N PHE A 92 -1.72 7.65 7.93
CA PHE A 92 -2.69 8.41 7.15
C PHE A 92 -4.10 7.89 7.44
N ILE A 93 -4.88 8.66 8.19
CA ILE A 93 -6.25 8.28 8.60
C ILE A 93 -7.26 8.98 7.71
N ASN A 94 -8.23 8.24 7.17
CA ASN A 94 -9.27 8.72 6.26
C ASN A 94 -8.75 9.50 5.05
N PRO A 95 -7.70 9.01 4.35
CA PRO A 95 -7.09 9.72 3.25
C PRO A 95 -8.06 9.94 2.09
N LYS A 96 -7.97 11.14 1.47
CA LYS A 96 -8.78 11.55 0.33
C LYS A 96 -7.94 12.31 -0.67
N LEU A 97 -7.93 11.88 -1.92
CA LEU A 97 -7.38 12.68 -3.02
C LEU A 97 -8.30 13.89 -3.27
N VAL A 98 -7.74 15.08 -3.14
CA VAL A 98 -8.44 16.36 -3.37
C VAL A 98 -8.24 16.80 -4.80
N GLU A 99 -7.00 16.76 -5.28
CA GLU A 99 -6.62 17.13 -6.63
C GLU A 99 -5.63 16.11 -7.21
N VAL A 100 -5.62 15.99 -8.52
CA VAL A 100 -4.65 15.19 -9.28
C VAL A 100 -4.20 15.96 -10.50
N SER A 101 -2.94 15.81 -10.91
CA SER A 101 -2.44 16.45 -12.14
C SER A 101 -3.06 15.82 -13.39
N HIS A 102 -3.17 16.62 -14.45
CA HIS A 102 -3.50 16.11 -15.80
C HIS A 102 -2.34 15.33 -16.41
N GLU A 103 -1.13 15.66 -16.00
CA GLU A 103 0.08 14.98 -16.45
C GLU A 103 0.22 13.63 -15.76
N GLU A 104 0.40 12.58 -16.56
CA GLU A 104 0.44 11.20 -16.08
C GLU A 104 1.74 10.52 -16.52
N ASN A 105 2.10 9.44 -15.84
CA ASN A 105 3.20 8.57 -16.21
C ASN A 105 2.83 7.10 -16.00
N ILE A 106 3.59 6.21 -16.65
CA ILE A 106 3.43 4.76 -16.53
C ILE A 106 4.70 4.20 -15.91
N TYR A 107 4.55 3.44 -14.82
CA TYR A 107 5.64 2.68 -14.20
C TYR A 107 5.14 1.31 -13.74
N LYS A 108 6.08 0.38 -13.62
CA LYS A 108 5.80 -0.92 -13.02
C LYS A 108 5.59 -0.77 -11.51
N GLU A 109 4.49 -1.33 -11.03
CA GLU A 109 4.16 -1.42 -9.62
C GLU A 109 3.98 -2.87 -9.21
N ASN A 110 4.34 -3.15 -7.97
CA ASN A 110 4.03 -4.40 -7.28
C ASN A 110 3.31 -4.08 -5.98
N CYS A 111 2.43 -4.96 -5.56
CA CYS A 111 1.69 -4.86 -4.30
C CYS A 111 2.03 -6.06 -3.43
N LEU A 112 2.23 -5.85 -2.14
CA LEU A 112 2.42 -6.94 -1.17
C LEU A 112 1.34 -8.02 -1.28
N SER A 113 0.09 -7.61 -1.48
CA SER A 113 -1.05 -8.53 -1.66
C SER A 113 -1.09 -9.26 -3.00
N SER A 114 -0.27 -8.88 -3.97
CA SER A 114 -0.19 -9.53 -5.29
C SER A 114 1.05 -10.40 -5.46
N SER A 115 1.87 -10.55 -4.41
CA SER A 115 3.13 -11.30 -4.44
C SER A 115 4.05 -10.89 -5.59
N HIS A 116 4.20 -11.73 -6.62
CA HIS A 116 5.16 -11.55 -7.70
C HIS A 116 4.59 -10.87 -8.95
N VAL A 117 3.35 -10.38 -8.90
CA VAL A 117 2.72 -9.75 -10.06
C VAL A 117 3.16 -8.30 -10.18
N TRP A 118 3.85 -7.97 -11.27
CA TRP A 118 4.24 -6.62 -11.64
C TRP A 118 3.35 -6.10 -12.76
N CYS A 119 2.81 -4.91 -12.59
CA CYS A 119 1.88 -4.33 -13.54
C CYS A 119 2.33 -2.93 -13.96
N ASP A 120 2.19 -2.61 -15.24
CA ASP A 120 2.36 -1.24 -15.73
C ASP A 120 1.12 -0.42 -15.35
N VAL A 121 1.29 0.53 -14.45
CA VAL A 121 0.20 1.34 -13.91
C VAL A 121 0.35 2.80 -14.31
N LYS A 122 -0.69 3.34 -14.92
CA LYS A 122 -0.78 4.74 -15.29
C LYS A 122 -1.31 5.57 -14.12
N ARG A 123 -0.59 6.62 -13.72
CA ARG A 123 -1.00 7.51 -12.63
C ARG A 123 -0.67 8.96 -12.90
N PRO A 124 -1.48 9.92 -12.36
CA PRO A 124 -1.10 11.32 -12.22
C PRO A 124 0.27 11.49 -11.57
N LYS A 125 1.08 12.42 -12.11
CA LYS A 125 2.44 12.69 -11.61
C LYS A 125 2.45 13.38 -10.26
N SER A 126 1.43 14.20 -9.96
CA SER A 126 1.27 14.85 -8.66
C SER A 126 -0.17 14.79 -8.17
N ILE A 127 -0.33 14.84 -6.86
CA ILE A 127 -1.60 14.79 -6.16
C ILE A 127 -1.61 15.78 -4.99
N THR A 128 -2.80 16.22 -4.60
CA THR A 128 -3.06 16.82 -3.30
C THR A 128 -3.89 15.84 -2.47
N LEU A 129 -3.36 15.47 -1.31
CA LEU A 129 -3.99 14.54 -0.36
C LEU A 129 -4.47 15.30 0.87
N SER A 130 -5.71 15.04 1.28
CA SER A 130 -6.23 15.42 2.60
C SER A 130 -6.36 14.16 3.47
N TYR A 131 -5.97 14.24 4.74
CA TYR A 131 -6.04 13.12 5.70
C TYR A 131 -6.02 13.65 7.13
N THR A 132 -6.32 12.81 8.11
CA THR A 132 -6.10 13.10 9.54
C THR A 132 -4.76 12.49 9.96
N ASN A 133 -3.90 13.28 10.60
CA ASN A 133 -2.60 12.84 11.12
C ASN A 133 -2.72 12.18 12.51
N GLU A 134 -1.59 11.76 13.07
CA GLU A 134 -1.51 11.12 14.38
C GLU A 134 -1.93 12.04 15.54
N SER A 135 -1.85 13.37 15.36
CA SER A 135 -2.30 14.35 16.36
C SER A 135 -3.80 14.67 16.26
N GLY A 136 -4.52 14.07 15.28
CA GLY A 136 -5.92 14.33 15.02
C GLY A 136 -6.19 15.58 14.18
N GLU A 137 -5.16 16.18 13.60
CA GLU A 137 -5.28 17.37 12.78
C GLU A 137 -5.62 16.99 11.33
N ALA A 138 -6.50 17.77 10.70
CA ALA A 138 -6.77 17.68 9.28
C ALA A 138 -5.61 18.34 8.50
N VAL A 139 -4.90 17.53 7.73
CA VAL A 139 -3.73 17.92 6.94
C VAL A 139 -4.07 17.85 5.45
N THR A 140 -3.60 18.83 4.68
CA THR A 140 -3.66 18.80 3.21
C THR A 140 -2.27 19.07 2.67
N GLU A 141 -1.71 18.11 1.95
CA GLU A 141 -0.34 18.15 1.43
C GLU A 141 -0.30 17.78 -0.05
N LYS A 142 0.63 18.41 -0.76
CA LYS A 142 0.94 18.09 -2.15
C LYS A 142 2.10 17.10 -2.21
N TYR A 143 1.94 16.07 -3.05
CA TYR A 143 2.96 15.06 -3.32
C TYR A 143 3.20 14.97 -4.82
N ASP A 144 4.43 14.63 -5.20
CA ASP A 144 4.85 14.40 -6.57
C ASP A 144 5.66 13.10 -6.71
N THR A 145 6.01 12.76 -7.95
CA THR A 145 6.93 11.67 -8.31
C THR A 145 6.62 10.35 -7.59
N PHE A 146 7.59 9.79 -6.88
CA PHE A 146 7.48 8.51 -6.17
C PHE A 146 6.39 8.55 -5.08
N TRP A 147 6.35 9.64 -4.27
CA TRP A 147 5.37 9.73 -3.18
C TRP A 147 3.94 9.87 -3.68
N ALA A 148 3.72 10.63 -4.74
CA ALA A 148 2.40 10.72 -5.36
C ALA A 148 1.90 9.35 -5.83
N ARG A 149 2.80 8.54 -6.44
CA ARG A 149 2.49 7.21 -6.91
C ARG A 149 2.17 6.25 -5.78
N LEU A 150 3.02 6.20 -4.75
CA LEU A 150 2.87 5.33 -3.59
C LEU A 150 1.56 5.62 -2.83
N ILE A 151 1.27 6.89 -2.57
CA ILE A 151 0.05 7.31 -1.88
C ILE A 151 -1.20 6.94 -2.70
N GLN A 152 -1.19 7.17 -4.02
CA GLN A 152 -2.29 6.75 -4.89
C GLN A 152 -2.52 5.25 -4.84
N HIS A 153 -1.45 4.45 -4.78
CA HIS A 153 -1.55 3.00 -4.64
C HIS A 153 -2.35 2.62 -3.38
N PHE A 154 -2.00 3.17 -2.21
CA PHE A 154 -2.70 2.86 -0.95
C PHE A 154 -4.11 3.46 -0.89
N VAL A 155 -4.32 4.67 -1.39
CA VAL A 155 -5.68 5.24 -1.47
C VAL A 155 -6.58 4.38 -2.36
N HIS A 156 -6.05 3.77 -3.42
CA HIS A 156 -6.83 2.86 -4.26
C HIS A 156 -7.16 1.55 -3.52
N ILE A 157 -6.23 0.97 -2.78
CA ILE A 157 -6.50 -0.22 -1.95
C ILE A 157 -7.62 0.05 -0.95
N THR A 158 -7.64 1.23 -0.31
CA THR A 158 -8.66 1.57 0.69
C THR A 158 -10.01 2.01 0.10
N LYS A 159 -10.06 2.49 -1.14
CA LYS A 159 -11.29 3.07 -1.73
C LYS A 159 -12.03 2.20 -2.71
N LEU A 160 -11.41 1.13 -3.20
CA LEU A 160 -11.97 0.32 -4.29
C LEU A 160 -12.71 1.12 -5.37
N LYS A 161 -12.07 2.07 -6.00
CA LYS A 161 -12.47 2.40 -7.36
C LYS A 161 -11.68 1.46 -8.25
N ARG A 162 -12.37 0.70 -9.09
CA ARG A 162 -11.84 -0.10 -10.20
C ARG A 162 -11.09 0.79 -11.20
N TYR A 163 -10.00 1.39 -10.77
CA TYR A 163 -9.10 2.15 -11.63
C TYR A 163 -7.74 1.47 -11.65
N VAL A 164 -7.80 0.23 -12.12
CA VAL A 164 -6.68 -0.33 -12.85
C VAL A 164 -6.96 -0.02 -14.31
N ILE A 165 -6.98 1.28 -14.67
CA ILE A 165 -7.12 1.68 -16.07
C ILE A 165 -5.78 1.40 -16.73
N GLY A 166 -5.79 0.48 -17.70
CA GLY A 166 -4.64 0.20 -18.57
C GLY A 166 -3.52 -0.60 -17.92
N VAL A 167 -3.84 -1.55 -17.03
CA VAL A 167 -2.84 -2.47 -16.49
C VAL A 167 -2.55 -3.57 -17.49
N LYS A 168 -1.31 -3.62 -17.94
CA LYS A 168 -0.73 -4.83 -18.53
C LYS A 168 0.12 -5.48 -17.46
N CYS A 169 -0.36 -6.59 -16.91
CA CYS A 169 0.41 -7.41 -15.98
C CYS A 169 1.25 -8.42 -16.79
N SER A 170 2.48 -8.61 -16.40
CA SER A 170 3.41 -9.60 -16.93
C SER A 170 3.83 -10.57 -15.82
#